data_503289f51fa0ca678d2567087f90f91e
#
_entry.id   503289f51fa0ca678d2567087f90f91e
#
_cell.length_a   1.000
_cell.length_b   1.000
_cell.length_c   1.000
_cell.angle_alpha   90.00
_cell.angle_beta   90.00
_cell.angle_gamma   90.00
#
_symmetry.space_group_name_H-M   'P 1'
#
loop_
_entity.id
_entity.type
_entity.pdbx_description
1 polymer ?
#
loop_
_entity_poly.entity_id
_entity_poly.type
_entity_poly.pdbx_seq_one_letter_code
_entity_poly.pdbx_strand_id
1 'polypeptide(L)'
;APRILFEKYRERIEFIKQDTEPVPGFTLITDIKQIRPLVKGNSKLLKKTAAGFVRDDFDHELVASLKTGSGLVIITGCSHNGVLNMVDAVKAKFPGEKVISVIGGFHLMGIPIFKNSMSVTSAEVEQIAKELLAYDIEKTYTMHCTGIRAFGILKKVMGERLGYLATGDSVSF
;
A
#
# COMPACT_ATOMS: atom_id res chain seq x y z
N ALA A 1 10.87 -5.56 14.53
CA ALA A 1 12.19 -4.97 14.81
C ALA A 1 12.71 -5.50 16.14
N PRO A 2 14.05 -5.68 16.32
CA PRO A 2 14.62 -6.10 17.59
C PRO A 2 14.26 -5.09 18.69
N ARG A 3 13.80 -5.58 19.85
CA ARG A 3 13.40 -4.76 21.00
C ARG A 3 14.47 -3.72 21.39
N ILE A 4 15.74 -4.11 21.28
CA ILE A 4 16.89 -3.24 21.58
C ILE A 4 16.91 -1.95 20.73
N LEU A 5 16.40 -1.97 19.49
CA LEU A 5 16.34 -0.76 18.65
C LEU A 5 15.29 0.23 19.19
N PHE A 6 14.13 -0.28 19.67
CA PHE A 6 13.11 0.56 20.27
C PHE A 6 13.57 1.16 21.59
N GLU A 7 14.33 0.42 22.40
CA GLU A 7 14.88 0.92 23.66
C GLU A 7 15.98 1.96 23.40
N LYS A 8 16.92 1.68 22.47
CA LYS A 8 18.07 2.55 22.18
C LYS A 8 17.70 3.85 21.47
N TYR A 9 16.64 3.85 20.66
CA TYR A 9 16.25 4.99 19.81
C TYR A 9 14.84 5.47 20.10
N ARG A 10 14.35 5.27 21.35
CA ARG A 10 12.99 5.57 21.75
C ARG A 10 12.60 7.03 21.49
N GLU A 11 13.52 7.96 21.71
CA GLU A 11 13.32 9.40 21.49
C GLU A 11 13.19 9.78 19.99
N ARG A 12 13.51 8.85 19.10
CA ARG A 12 13.39 9.02 17.64
C ARG A 12 12.22 8.26 17.04
N ILE A 13 11.40 7.61 17.87
CA ILE A 13 10.30 6.76 17.43
C ILE A 13 9.01 7.33 17.99
N GLU A 14 8.09 7.66 17.08
CA GLU A 14 6.73 8.04 17.40
C GLU A 14 5.76 7.00 16.83
N PHE A 15 4.86 6.49 17.69
CA PHE A 15 3.81 5.56 17.30
C PHE A 15 2.58 6.36 16.88
N ILE A 16 2.24 6.29 15.62
CA ILE A 16 1.08 6.98 15.06
C ILE A 16 -0.18 6.18 15.39
N LYS A 17 -1.14 6.81 16.09
CA LYS A 17 -2.39 6.20 16.53
C LYS A 17 -3.64 6.82 15.90
N GLN A 18 -3.48 7.94 15.24
CA GLN A 18 -4.54 8.67 14.56
C GLN A 18 -3.94 9.43 13.38
N ASP A 19 -4.79 9.86 12.47
CA ASP A 19 -4.35 10.68 11.35
C ASP A 19 -3.55 11.89 11.84
N THR A 20 -2.39 12.12 11.24
CA THR A 20 -1.49 13.20 11.60
C THR A 20 -0.75 13.75 10.39
N GLU A 21 -0.34 14.99 10.48
CA GLU A 21 0.48 15.69 9.49
C GLU A 21 1.81 16.10 10.15
N PRO A 22 2.82 15.21 10.17
CA PRO A 22 4.09 15.47 10.86
C PRO A 22 4.89 16.61 10.24
N VAL A 23 4.70 16.86 8.95
CA VAL A 23 5.24 18.04 8.24
C VAL A 23 4.19 18.55 7.24
N PRO A 24 4.16 19.87 6.94
CA PRO A 24 3.16 20.42 6.03
C PRO A 24 3.09 19.69 4.69
N GLY A 25 1.89 19.28 4.30
CA GLY A 25 1.62 18.54 3.07
C GLY A 25 1.89 17.04 3.13
N PHE A 26 2.45 16.50 4.22
CA PHE A 26 2.68 15.06 4.38
C PHE A 26 1.78 14.49 5.46
N THR A 27 0.71 13.83 5.09
CA THR A 27 -0.30 13.29 6.00
C THR A 27 -0.18 11.78 6.10
N LEU A 28 -0.21 11.26 7.33
CA LEU A 28 -0.32 9.84 7.65
C LEU A 28 -1.77 9.53 8.04
N ILE A 29 -2.38 8.56 7.39
CA ILE A 29 -3.78 8.17 7.57
C ILE A 29 -3.79 6.75 8.13
N THR A 30 -4.44 6.55 9.26
CA THR A 30 -4.51 5.29 10.01
C THR A 30 -5.89 4.64 9.92
N ASP A 31 -6.94 5.41 9.66
CA ASP A 31 -8.32 4.89 9.54
C ASP A 31 -8.58 4.38 8.13
N ILE A 32 -8.06 3.20 7.81
CA ILE A 32 -8.24 2.54 6.52
C ILE A 32 -9.45 1.63 6.61
N LYS A 33 -10.58 2.07 6.07
CA LYS A 33 -11.80 1.25 6.02
C LYS A 33 -11.63 0.10 5.02
N GLN A 34 -11.88 -1.11 5.47
CA GLN A 34 -11.83 -2.31 4.63
C GLN A 34 -13.16 -2.50 3.89
N ILE A 35 -13.53 -1.56 3.02
CA ILE A 35 -14.76 -1.59 2.23
C ILE A 35 -14.67 -2.53 1.03
N ARG A 36 -13.45 -2.87 0.62
CA ARG A 36 -13.15 -3.84 -0.43
C ARG A 36 -12.52 -5.09 0.16
N PRO A 37 -12.68 -6.26 -0.49
CA PRO A 37 -12.08 -7.50 0.00
C PRO A 37 -10.58 -7.39 0.22
N LEU A 38 -10.10 -7.93 1.33
CA LEU A 38 -8.67 -8.04 1.60
C LEU A 38 -8.01 -9.06 0.68
N VAL A 39 -6.71 -8.85 0.45
CA VAL A 39 -5.90 -9.78 -0.33
C VAL A 39 -5.86 -11.17 0.34
N LYS A 40 -6.17 -12.22 -0.42
CA LYS A 40 -6.23 -13.60 0.11
C LYS A 40 -4.93 -14.07 0.77
N GLY A 41 -3.78 -13.53 0.35
CA GLY A 41 -2.47 -13.78 0.96
C GLY A 41 -2.40 -13.49 2.45
N ASN A 42 -3.20 -12.56 2.94
CA ASN A 42 -3.29 -12.20 4.36
C ASN A 42 -3.77 -13.35 5.26
N SER A 43 -4.48 -14.33 4.70
CA SER A 43 -5.07 -15.43 5.48
C SER A 43 -4.08 -16.23 6.33
N LYS A 44 -2.79 -16.19 5.99
CA LYS A 44 -1.71 -16.90 6.67
C LYS A 44 -0.88 -16.00 7.61
N LEU A 45 -1.20 -14.70 7.67
CA LEU A 45 -0.47 -13.75 8.49
C LEU A 45 -1.13 -13.64 9.87
N LEU A 46 -0.28 -13.68 10.91
CA LEU A 46 -0.73 -13.71 12.29
C LEU A 46 -0.05 -12.58 13.07
N LYS A 47 -0.82 -11.94 13.96
CA LYS A 47 -0.29 -11.05 14.99
C LYS A 47 -0.27 -11.73 16.35
N LYS A 48 0.73 -11.39 17.18
CA LYS A 48 0.84 -11.90 18.56
C LYS A 48 0.05 -10.99 19.49
N THR A 49 -0.83 -11.60 20.28
CA THR A 49 -1.58 -10.94 21.36
C THR A 49 -1.24 -11.55 22.72
N ALA A 50 -1.81 -11.00 23.80
CA ALA A 50 -1.70 -11.61 25.12
C ALA A 50 -2.30 -13.02 25.18
N ALA A 51 -3.32 -13.31 24.38
CA ALA A 51 -3.99 -14.60 24.30
C ALA A 51 -3.31 -15.60 23.34
N GLY A 52 -2.21 -15.18 22.65
CA GLY A 52 -1.53 -16.02 21.66
C GLY A 52 -1.52 -15.40 20.25
N PHE A 53 -1.34 -16.25 19.25
CA PHE A 53 -1.37 -15.83 17.84
C PHE A 53 -2.80 -15.83 17.32
N VAL A 54 -3.21 -14.69 16.75
CA VAL A 54 -4.50 -14.52 16.07
C VAL A 54 -4.26 -14.04 14.64
N ARG A 55 -5.27 -14.16 13.77
CA ARG A 55 -5.18 -13.58 12.41
C ARG A 55 -4.89 -12.09 12.52
N ASP A 56 -3.96 -11.63 11.68
CA ASP A 56 -3.67 -10.20 11.58
C ASP A 56 -4.80 -9.49 10.83
N ASP A 57 -5.33 -8.44 11.43
CA ASP A 57 -6.36 -7.56 10.86
C ASP A 57 -5.77 -6.28 10.27
N PHE A 58 -4.43 -6.13 10.38
CA PHE A 58 -3.66 -5.01 9.85
C PHE A 58 -4.13 -3.63 10.33
N ASP A 59 -4.64 -3.55 11.56
CA ASP A 59 -5.03 -2.31 12.23
C ASP A 59 -3.85 -1.35 12.48
N HIS A 60 -2.64 -1.85 12.36
CA HIS A 60 -1.38 -1.12 12.50
C HIS A 60 -0.85 -0.54 11.17
N GLU A 61 -1.48 -0.85 10.04
CA GLU A 61 -1.05 -0.35 8.73
C GLU A 61 -1.56 1.08 8.53
N LEU A 62 -0.78 1.88 7.85
CA LEU A 62 -1.12 3.26 7.50
C LEU A 62 -0.79 3.53 6.04
N VAL A 63 -1.39 4.57 5.49
CA VAL A 63 -1.07 5.13 4.18
C VAL A 63 -0.65 6.59 4.32
N ALA A 64 0.37 6.99 3.57
CA ALA A 64 0.81 8.37 3.52
C ALA A 64 0.27 9.08 2.28
N SER A 65 -0.03 10.36 2.40
CA SER A 65 -0.37 11.26 1.31
C SER A 65 0.57 12.46 1.32
N LEU A 66 1.22 12.72 0.19
CA LEU A 66 2.02 13.92 -0.01
C LEU A 66 1.28 14.87 -0.95
N LYS A 67 0.99 16.08 -0.48
CA LYS A 67 0.39 17.16 -1.29
C LYS A 67 1.47 17.88 -2.08
N THR A 68 1.31 17.92 -3.38
CA THR A 68 2.18 18.63 -4.32
C THR A 68 1.41 19.76 -5.00
N GLY A 69 2.09 20.57 -5.81
CA GLY A 69 1.42 21.59 -6.64
C GLY A 69 0.50 21.01 -7.71
N SER A 70 0.68 19.73 -8.09
CA SER A 70 -0.08 19.06 -9.15
C SER A 70 -1.19 18.13 -8.60
N GLY A 71 -1.19 17.83 -7.31
CA GLY A 71 -2.15 16.93 -6.67
C GLY A 71 -1.52 16.06 -5.58
N LEU A 72 -2.19 14.98 -5.21
CA LEU A 72 -1.77 14.07 -4.15
C LEU A 72 -0.94 12.90 -4.71
N VAL A 73 0.17 12.60 -4.04
CA VAL A 73 0.92 11.36 -4.22
C VAL A 73 0.62 10.45 -3.02
N ILE A 74 0.07 9.29 -3.29
CA ILE A 74 -0.21 8.26 -2.26
C ILE A 74 1.01 7.36 -2.14
N ILE A 75 1.48 7.16 -0.91
CA ILE A 75 2.61 6.28 -0.61
C ILE A 75 2.14 5.21 0.39
N THR A 76 2.26 3.95 0.01
CA THR A 76 1.89 2.82 0.86
C THR A 76 3.06 1.86 1.02
N GLY A 77 3.01 1.03 2.07
CA GLY A 77 3.93 -0.08 2.27
C GLY A 77 3.55 -1.29 1.41
N CYS A 78 3.19 -2.38 2.06
CA CYS A 78 2.72 -3.61 1.38
C CYS A 78 1.25 -3.58 0.96
N SER A 79 0.45 -2.67 1.47
CA SER A 79 -1.01 -2.58 1.25
C SER A 79 -1.75 -3.86 1.64
N HIS A 80 -1.52 -4.36 2.85
CA HIS A 80 -2.25 -5.52 3.36
C HIS A 80 -3.75 -5.26 3.49
N ASN A 81 -4.15 -4.02 3.80
CA ASN A 81 -5.54 -3.58 3.72
C ASN A 81 -6.07 -3.47 2.27
N GLY A 82 -5.23 -3.73 1.27
CA GLY A 82 -5.55 -3.61 -0.14
C GLY A 82 -5.31 -2.19 -0.68
N VAL A 83 -4.60 -2.10 -1.80
CA VAL A 83 -4.23 -0.80 -2.42
C VAL A 83 -5.44 0.08 -2.72
N LEU A 84 -6.57 -0.52 -3.11
CA LEU A 84 -7.82 0.21 -3.39
C LEU A 84 -8.41 0.83 -2.13
N ASN A 85 -8.41 0.11 -0.99
CA ASN A 85 -8.82 0.66 0.31
C ASN A 85 -7.89 1.79 0.77
N MET A 86 -6.57 1.71 0.45
CA MET A 86 -5.63 2.80 0.71
C MET A 86 -5.95 4.05 -0.10
N VAL A 87 -6.26 3.90 -1.39
CA VAL A 87 -6.69 5.00 -2.27
C VAL A 87 -8.00 5.61 -1.76
N ASP A 88 -8.98 4.77 -1.42
CA ASP A 88 -10.26 5.22 -0.89
C ASP A 88 -10.10 6.00 0.43
N ALA A 89 -9.22 5.57 1.33
CA ALA A 89 -8.94 6.28 2.58
C ALA A 89 -8.36 7.69 2.33
N VAL A 90 -7.41 7.82 1.40
CA VAL A 90 -6.85 9.13 1.03
C VAL A 90 -7.90 10.02 0.38
N LYS A 91 -8.71 9.48 -0.55
CA LYS A 91 -9.77 10.25 -1.21
C LYS A 91 -10.88 10.68 -0.24
N ALA A 92 -11.19 9.87 0.77
CA ALA A 92 -12.13 10.23 1.82
C ALA A 92 -11.58 11.36 2.72
N LYS A 93 -10.27 11.36 2.98
CA LYS A 93 -9.58 12.40 3.76
C LYS A 93 -9.47 13.73 2.99
N PHE A 94 -9.31 13.68 1.68
CA PHE A 94 -9.10 14.84 0.80
C PHE A 94 -10.13 14.85 -0.34
N PRO A 95 -11.42 15.11 -0.04
CA PRO A 95 -12.47 15.08 -1.05
C PRO A 95 -12.22 16.17 -2.11
N GLY A 96 -12.32 15.79 -3.40
CA GLY A 96 -12.11 16.69 -4.53
C GLY A 96 -10.65 16.90 -4.96
N GLU A 97 -9.67 16.49 -4.14
CA GLU A 97 -8.27 16.57 -4.54
C GLU A 97 -7.94 15.48 -5.59
N LYS A 98 -7.16 15.86 -6.59
CA LYS A 98 -6.68 14.96 -7.63
C LYS A 98 -5.59 14.05 -7.07
N VAL A 99 -5.67 12.76 -7.30
CA VAL A 99 -4.56 11.82 -7.04
C VAL A 99 -3.75 11.67 -8.32
N ILE A 100 -2.50 12.13 -8.30
CA ILE A 100 -1.60 12.06 -9.47
C ILE A 100 -0.79 10.77 -9.48
N SER A 101 -0.49 10.21 -8.29
CA SER A 101 0.30 8.96 -8.24
C SER A 101 -0.03 8.10 -7.03
N VAL A 102 0.18 6.78 -7.21
CA VAL A 102 0.22 5.78 -6.14
C VAL A 102 1.54 5.04 -6.22
N ILE A 103 2.24 4.94 -5.08
CA ILE A 103 3.54 4.29 -4.97
C ILE A 103 3.50 3.26 -3.84
N GLY A 104 3.84 2.00 -4.10
CA GLY A 104 3.97 0.98 -3.06
C GLY A 104 3.80 -0.45 -3.53
N GLY A 105 3.83 -1.39 -2.61
CA GLY A 105 3.55 -2.79 -2.83
C GLY A 105 2.06 -3.10 -2.74
N PHE A 106 1.58 -4.12 -3.46
CA PHE A 106 0.15 -4.48 -3.50
C PHE A 106 -0.14 -5.85 -2.89
N HIS A 107 0.84 -6.45 -2.25
CA HIS A 107 0.77 -7.76 -1.57
C HIS A 107 0.12 -8.88 -2.40
N LEU A 108 0.44 -8.95 -3.71
CA LEU A 108 -0.16 -9.90 -4.64
C LEU A 108 0.69 -11.17 -4.83
N MET A 109 1.95 -11.15 -4.38
CA MET A 109 2.82 -12.32 -4.45
C MET A 109 2.39 -13.39 -3.45
N GLY A 110 2.62 -14.65 -3.83
CA GLY A 110 2.33 -15.81 -2.98
C GLY A 110 3.51 -16.21 -2.08
N ILE A 111 3.21 -17.05 -1.11
CA ILE A 111 4.21 -17.67 -0.23
C ILE A 111 4.34 -19.15 -0.64
N PRO A 112 5.55 -19.69 -0.80
CA PRO A 112 6.87 -19.07 -0.62
C PRO A 112 7.29 -18.16 -1.77
N ILE A 113 7.94 -17.07 -1.44
CA ILE A 113 8.33 -15.97 -2.36
C ILE A 113 9.18 -16.48 -3.53
N PHE A 114 10.10 -17.41 -3.30
CA PHE A 114 11.02 -17.95 -4.31
C PHE A 114 10.34 -18.76 -5.44
N LYS A 115 9.06 -19.14 -5.26
CA LYS A 115 8.28 -19.82 -6.31
C LYS A 115 7.66 -18.86 -7.32
N ASN A 116 7.86 -17.56 -7.18
CA ASN A 116 7.26 -16.53 -8.03
C ASN A 116 5.76 -16.77 -8.26
N SER A 117 5.05 -17.16 -7.19
CA SER A 117 3.61 -17.42 -7.21
C SER A 117 2.82 -16.16 -6.87
N MET A 118 1.53 -16.17 -7.16
CA MET A 118 0.59 -15.14 -6.73
C MET A 118 -0.29 -15.67 -5.59
N SER A 119 -0.68 -14.80 -4.67
CA SER A 119 -1.65 -15.11 -3.61
C SER A 119 -3.09 -14.93 -4.07
N VAL A 120 -3.28 -14.39 -5.28
CA VAL A 120 -4.54 -14.06 -5.91
C VAL A 120 -4.58 -14.64 -7.33
N THR A 121 -5.75 -14.73 -7.93
CA THR A 121 -5.93 -15.16 -9.32
C THR A 121 -5.56 -14.05 -10.30
N SER A 122 -5.28 -14.41 -11.56
CA SER A 122 -5.04 -13.43 -12.62
C SER A 122 -6.23 -12.48 -12.82
N ALA A 123 -7.45 -13.01 -12.73
CA ALA A 123 -8.68 -12.21 -12.85
C ALA A 123 -8.81 -11.16 -11.73
N GLU A 124 -8.44 -11.50 -10.49
CA GLU A 124 -8.42 -10.55 -9.37
C GLU A 124 -7.38 -9.44 -9.61
N VAL A 125 -6.19 -9.78 -10.14
CA VAL A 125 -5.17 -8.79 -10.50
C VAL A 125 -5.66 -7.85 -11.61
N GLU A 126 -6.29 -8.39 -12.65
CA GLU A 126 -6.88 -7.59 -13.73
C GLU A 126 -7.98 -6.67 -13.21
N GLN A 127 -8.80 -7.14 -12.26
CA GLN A 127 -9.85 -6.32 -11.66
C GLN A 127 -9.25 -5.15 -10.86
N ILE A 128 -8.21 -5.39 -10.05
CA ILE A 128 -7.48 -4.33 -9.34
C ILE A 128 -6.93 -3.29 -10.32
N ALA A 129 -6.34 -3.74 -11.44
CA ALA A 129 -5.83 -2.85 -12.47
C ALA A 129 -6.92 -1.95 -13.07
N LYS A 130 -8.08 -2.52 -13.43
CA LYS A 130 -9.22 -1.78 -13.96
C LYS A 130 -9.75 -0.76 -12.97
N GLU A 131 -9.85 -1.14 -11.69
CA GLU A 131 -10.30 -0.23 -10.64
C GLU A 131 -9.30 0.90 -10.37
N LEU A 132 -7.99 0.63 -10.39
CA LEU A 132 -6.97 1.68 -10.32
C LEU A 132 -7.07 2.68 -11.49
N LEU A 133 -7.35 2.18 -12.71
CA LEU A 133 -7.57 3.05 -13.88
C LEU A 133 -8.83 3.91 -13.73
N ALA A 134 -9.86 3.40 -13.05
CA ALA A 134 -11.12 4.14 -12.84
C ALA A 134 -10.99 5.31 -11.85
N TYR A 135 -9.94 5.35 -11.01
CA TYR A 135 -9.65 6.50 -10.15
C TYR A 135 -9.04 7.70 -10.88
N ASP A 136 -8.74 7.58 -12.17
CA ASP A 136 -8.06 8.59 -12.98
C ASP A 136 -6.68 8.99 -12.42
N ILE A 137 -5.98 8.04 -11.82
CA ILE A 137 -4.62 8.21 -11.34
C ILE A 137 -3.68 8.26 -12.57
N GLU A 138 -2.87 9.32 -12.68
CA GLU A 138 -2.00 9.51 -13.84
C GLU A 138 -0.94 8.41 -13.94
N LYS A 139 -0.32 8.06 -12.82
CA LYS A 139 0.76 7.08 -12.78
C LYS A 139 0.73 6.27 -11.49
N THR A 140 0.86 4.98 -11.62
CA THR A 140 1.02 4.04 -10.49
C THR A 140 2.40 3.42 -10.56
N TYR A 141 3.09 3.38 -9.44
CA TYR A 141 4.37 2.68 -9.32
C TYR A 141 4.25 1.58 -8.29
N THR A 142 4.65 0.38 -8.67
CA THR A 142 4.59 -0.74 -7.74
C THR A 142 5.88 -1.56 -7.76
N MET A 143 6.14 -2.24 -6.65
CA MET A 143 7.37 -2.99 -6.40
C MET A 143 7.15 -4.06 -5.33
N HIS A 144 8.25 -4.61 -4.81
CA HIS A 144 8.30 -5.42 -3.59
C HIS A 144 7.33 -6.60 -3.60
N CYS A 145 6.33 -6.60 -2.72
CA CYS A 145 5.37 -7.70 -2.53
C CYS A 145 4.26 -7.78 -3.59
N THR A 146 4.25 -6.91 -4.58
CA THR A 146 3.39 -7.09 -5.77
C THR A 146 3.81 -8.34 -6.54
N GLY A 147 5.11 -8.59 -6.64
CA GLY A 147 5.66 -9.72 -7.36
C GLY A 147 5.61 -9.57 -8.88
N ILE A 148 6.59 -10.18 -9.56
CA ILE A 148 6.81 -10.00 -11.01
C ILE A 148 5.64 -10.52 -11.85
N ARG A 149 5.00 -11.64 -11.44
CA ARG A 149 3.86 -12.20 -12.19
C ARG A 149 2.65 -11.26 -12.14
N ALA A 150 2.30 -10.78 -10.95
CA ALA A 150 1.19 -9.83 -10.81
C ALA A 150 1.51 -8.51 -11.51
N PHE A 151 2.75 -8.01 -11.39
CA PHE A 151 3.19 -6.84 -12.14
C PHE A 151 2.99 -7.00 -13.65
N GLY A 152 3.35 -8.15 -14.24
CA GLY A 152 3.16 -8.42 -15.66
C GLY A 152 1.68 -8.37 -16.09
N ILE A 153 0.75 -8.83 -15.23
CA ILE A 153 -0.70 -8.76 -15.50
C ILE A 153 -1.20 -7.31 -15.37
N LEU A 154 -0.83 -6.61 -14.29
CA LEU A 154 -1.15 -5.20 -14.10
C LEU A 154 -0.66 -4.36 -15.29
N LYS A 155 0.59 -4.58 -15.76
CA LYS A 155 1.18 -3.85 -16.89
C LYS A 155 0.44 -4.06 -18.20
N LYS A 156 -0.07 -5.28 -18.45
CA LYS A 156 -0.89 -5.55 -19.64
C LYS A 156 -2.18 -4.74 -19.67
N VAL A 157 -2.80 -4.51 -18.50
CA VAL A 157 -4.06 -3.77 -18.40
C VAL A 157 -3.81 -2.26 -18.33
N MET A 158 -2.84 -1.82 -17.53
CA MET A 158 -2.61 -0.40 -17.21
C MET A 158 -1.67 0.28 -18.23
N GLY A 159 -0.94 -0.49 -19.04
CA GLY A 159 -0.02 0.06 -20.03
C GLY A 159 1.01 1.02 -19.42
N GLU A 160 1.16 2.18 -20.02
CA GLU A 160 2.12 3.19 -19.57
C GLU A 160 1.73 3.86 -18.22
N ARG A 161 0.50 3.68 -17.75
CA ARG A 161 0.09 4.16 -16.42
C ARG A 161 0.70 3.36 -15.26
N LEU A 162 1.37 2.22 -15.54
CA LEU A 162 2.09 1.45 -14.53
C LEU A 162 3.60 1.50 -14.76
N GLY A 163 4.34 1.86 -13.73
CA GLY A 163 5.81 1.78 -13.64
C GLY A 163 6.26 0.81 -12.55
N TYR A 164 7.49 0.34 -12.68
CA TYR A 164 8.20 -0.37 -11.62
C TYR A 164 9.23 0.56 -11.00
N LEU A 165 9.38 0.52 -9.67
CA LEU A 165 10.47 1.20 -8.99
C LEU A 165 11.30 0.19 -8.21
N ALA A 166 12.61 0.26 -8.35
CA ALA A 166 13.56 -0.48 -7.53
C ALA A 166 14.20 0.44 -6.49
N THR A 167 14.89 -0.15 -5.53
CA THR A 167 15.68 0.61 -4.56
C THR A 167 16.75 1.43 -5.30
N GLY A 168 16.76 2.73 -5.08
CA GLY A 168 17.66 3.68 -5.75
C GLY A 168 17.04 4.43 -6.92
N ASP A 169 15.89 3.97 -7.44
CA ASP A 169 15.16 4.72 -8.46
C ASP A 169 14.52 5.99 -7.85
N SER A 170 14.32 6.99 -8.70
CA SER A 170 13.65 8.24 -8.34
C SER A 170 12.60 8.62 -9.38
N VAL A 171 11.55 9.29 -8.92
CA VAL A 171 10.51 9.89 -9.76
C VAL A 171 10.25 11.30 -9.28
N SER A 172 9.86 12.19 -10.19
CA SER A 172 9.51 13.59 -9.88
C SER A 172 8.03 13.82 -10.20
N PHE A 173 7.37 14.70 -9.41
CA PHE A 173 5.94 15.05 -9.52
C PHE A 173 5.76 16.56 -9.52
#